data_18d95ef413652e41485d018d34b5294a
#
_entry.id   18d95ef413652e41485d018d34b5294a
#
_cell.length_a   1.000
_cell.length_b   1.000
_cell.length_c   1.000
_cell.angle_alpha   90.00
_cell.angle_beta   90.00
_cell.angle_gamma   90.00
#
_symmetry.space_group_name_H-M   'P 1'
#
loop_
_entity.id
_entity.type
_entity.pdbx_description
1 polymer ?
#
loop_
_entity_poly.entity_id
_entity_poly.type
_entity_poly.pdbx_seq_one_letter_code
_entity_poly.pdbx_strand_id
1 'polypeptide(L)'
;MRGPRTISIDVGGTFTDVLSVDESGVIQSFKLPTVAPSEFASTLNSSLGQISKQDELLYSTTVTLNSLLTGTLPHIGLVVTAGFRDILETARLPRSGDKASSNQLPRRLVSIEWVREIQARLEATGAVRIGIDRSEIEAIAQEYQAADISVVAVSLLHSYLDPAHEQAVAEVFAEVTPGIKVVLSSTVLPELREYERTLTTALNSCLIPSLEEHLDSLVPNSNKSTSQIWLMQSNGGLSSAESLSHQPLATALSGPGAAVVGMHWLGEKSGFENFITLDVGGTSTDVALITNGDYALTTRGSVAGFPIKTPMLDVFSIGAGGGSIAHEGFDRRWHVGPESAGARPGPACYGHGGELPTLTDAQLVLGRIPDALLGGSVPLDR
;
A
#
# COMPACT_ATOMS: atom_id res chain seq x y z
N MET A 1 -7.68 -35.27 10.86
CA MET A 1 -7.26 -33.84 10.80
C MET A 1 -6.60 -33.66 9.45
N ARG A 2 -6.90 -32.57 8.73
CA ARG A 2 -6.16 -32.24 7.51
C ARG A 2 -4.78 -31.78 7.90
N GLY A 3 -3.74 -32.12 7.12
CA GLY A 3 -2.38 -31.62 7.32
C GLY A 3 -2.27 -30.11 7.05
N PRO A 4 -1.12 -29.48 7.39
CA PRO A 4 -0.88 -28.06 7.14
C PRO A 4 -0.93 -27.76 5.64
N ARG A 5 -1.37 -26.55 5.30
CA ARG A 5 -1.45 -26.04 3.92
C ARG A 5 -0.71 -24.71 3.85
N THR A 6 -0.13 -24.43 2.69
CA THR A 6 0.26 -23.08 2.31
C THR A 6 -0.86 -22.46 1.50
N ILE A 7 -1.39 -21.34 1.96
CA ILE A 7 -2.51 -20.64 1.33
C ILE A 7 -2.03 -19.26 0.90
N SER A 8 -1.99 -19.03 -0.40
CA SER A 8 -1.67 -17.72 -0.97
C SER A 8 -2.96 -16.96 -1.31
N ILE A 9 -3.04 -15.72 -0.92
CA ILE A 9 -4.22 -14.87 -1.07
C ILE A 9 -3.76 -13.54 -1.65
N ASP A 10 -4.30 -13.18 -2.83
CA ASP A 10 -4.10 -11.86 -3.44
C ASP A 10 -5.42 -11.11 -3.49
N VAL A 11 -5.53 -10.05 -2.70
CA VAL A 11 -6.74 -9.22 -2.61
C VAL A 11 -6.64 -8.05 -3.56
N GLY A 12 -7.28 -8.19 -4.71
CA GLY A 12 -7.46 -7.09 -5.67
C GLY A 12 -8.70 -6.24 -5.37
N GLY A 13 -8.89 -5.17 -6.13
CA GLY A 13 -10.03 -4.26 -5.95
C GLY A 13 -11.40 -4.88 -6.27
N THR A 14 -11.46 -5.86 -7.18
CA THR A 14 -12.71 -6.49 -7.63
C THR A 14 -12.79 -7.96 -7.26
N PHE A 15 -11.69 -8.67 -7.37
CA PHE A 15 -11.60 -10.11 -7.10
C PHE A 15 -10.44 -10.39 -6.17
N THR A 16 -10.60 -11.48 -5.43
CA THR A 16 -9.57 -12.08 -4.59
C THR A 16 -9.18 -13.41 -5.19
N ASP A 17 -7.92 -13.57 -5.51
CA ASP A 17 -7.37 -14.83 -6.00
C ASP A 17 -6.77 -15.62 -4.83
N VAL A 18 -7.13 -16.90 -4.74
CA VAL A 18 -6.71 -17.79 -3.65
C VAL A 18 -6.12 -19.05 -4.23
N LEU A 19 -4.93 -19.40 -3.76
CA LEU A 19 -4.25 -20.65 -4.08
C LEU A 19 -3.96 -21.41 -2.79
N SER A 20 -4.30 -22.69 -2.74
CA SER A 20 -3.99 -23.56 -1.61
C SER A 20 -3.19 -24.75 -2.07
N VAL A 21 -2.10 -25.05 -1.38
CA VAL A 21 -1.24 -26.20 -1.61
C VAL A 21 -1.19 -27.03 -0.34
N ASP A 22 -1.54 -28.30 -0.43
CA ASP A 22 -1.47 -29.23 0.71
C ASP A 22 -0.12 -29.96 0.78
N GLU A 23 0.11 -30.72 1.83
CA GLU A 23 1.34 -31.51 2.03
C GLU A 23 1.64 -32.52 0.91
N SER A 24 0.64 -32.96 0.16
CA SER A 24 0.79 -33.87 -0.97
C SER A 24 1.13 -33.14 -2.28
N GLY A 25 1.17 -31.81 -2.25
CA GLY A 25 1.42 -30.96 -3.41
C GLY A 25 0.19 -30.76 -4.29
N VAL A 26 -1.01 -31.10 -3.81
CA VAL A 26 -2.25 -30.84 -4.55
C VAL A 26 -2.57 -29.34 -4.47
N ILE A 27 -2.71 -28.74 -5.65
CA ILE A 27 -3.01 -27.33 -5.83
C ILE A 27 -4.50 -27.16 -6.07
N GLN A 28 -5.12 -26.25 -5.31
CA GLN A 28 -6.48 -25.78 -5.52
C GLN A 28 -6.46 -24.27 -5.74
N SER A 29 -7.14 -23.77 -6.75
CA SER A 29 -7.26 -22.34 -7.04
C SER A 29 -8.71 -21.90 -7.00
N PHE A 30 -8.94 -20.73 -6.44
CA PHE A 30 -10.26 -20.10 -6.32
C PHE A 30 -10.15 -18.64 -6.72
N LYS A 31 -11.16 -18.15 -7.43
CA LYS A 31 -11.33 -16.71 -7.67
C LYS A 31 -12.64 -16.30 -7.03
N LEU A 32 -12.55 -15.38 -6.06
CA LEU A 32 -13.68 -14.95 -5.23
C LEU A 32 -13.95 -13.48 -5.49
N PRO A 33 -15.20 -12.99 -5.37
CA PRO A 33 -15.46 -11.56 -5.31
C PRO A 33 -14.74 -10.97 -4.07
N THR A 34 -14.12 -9.80 -4.21
CA THR A 34 -13.59 -9.07 -3.05
C THR A 34 -14.77 -8.54 -2.24
N VAL A 35 -14.80 -8.92 -0.97
CA VAL A 35 -15.84 -8.56 0.00
C VAL A 35 -15.29 -7.61 1.07
N ALA A 36 -16.18 -7.02 1.88
CA ALA A 36 -15.79 -6.19 3.01
C ALA A 36 -14.91 -6.99 4.01
N PRO A 37 -13.99 -6.33 4.74
CA PRO A 37 -13.12 -6.99 5.71
C PRO A 37 -13.88 -7.88 6.70
N SER A 38 -15.05 -7.45 7.17
CA SER A 38 -15.89 -8.21 8.11
C SER A 38 -16.42 -9.56 7.57
N GLU A 39 -16.52 -9.69 6.25
CA GLU A 39 -17.04 -10.91 5.58
C GLU A 39 -15.90 -11.79 5.03
N PHE A 40 -14.68 -11.27 5.03
CA PHE A 40 -13.55 -11.89 4.34
C PHE A 40 -13.21 -13.27 4.89
N ALA A 41 -13.05 -13.40 6.20
CA ALA A 41 -12.75 -14.68 6.85
C ALA A 41 -13.82 -15.74 6.61
N SER A 42 -15.11 -15.36 6.62
CA SER A 42 -16.21 -16.28 6.35
C SER A 42 -16.24 -16.75 4.90
N THR A 43 -15.95 -15.86 3.97
CA THR A 43 -15.87 -16.16 2.53
C THR A 43 -14.71 -17.12 2.23
N LEU A 44 -13.54 -16.89 2.81
CA LEU A 44 -12.41 -17.81 2.69
C LEU A 44 -12.72 -19.18 3.27
N ASN A 45 -13.27 -19.22 4.48
CA ASN A 45 -13.62 -20.48 5.14
C ASN A 45 -14.68 -21.30 4.39
N SER A 46 -15.62 -20.64 3.71
CA SER A 46 -16.65 -21.32 2.90
C SER A 46 -16.04 -22.01 1.67
N SER A 47 -14.98 -21.47 1.11
CA SER A 47 -14.34 -21.97 -0.11
C SER A 47 -13.22 -22.99 0.18
N LEU A 48 -12.40 -22.72 1.19
CA LEU A 48 -11.22 -23.53 1.55
C LEU A 48 -11.51 -24.57 2.67
N GLY A 49 -12.64 -24.45 3.35
CA GLY A 49 -12.84 -25.02 4.66
C GLY A 49 -12.08 -24.22 5.73
N GLN A 50 -12.30 -24.57 6.98
CA GLN A 50 -11.71 -23.83 8.10
C GLN A 50 -10.18 -23.75 7.99
N ILE A 51 -9.65 -22.52 8.07
CA ILE A 51 -8.21 -22.26 8.15
C ILE A 51 -7.75 -22.68 9.54
N SER A 52 -6.75 -23.53 9.58
CA SER A 52 -6.20 -24.11 10.81
C SER A 52 -5.00 -23.30 11.31
N LYS A 53 -4.65 -23.50 12.58
CA LYS A 53 -3.46 -22.90 13.18
C LYS A 53 -2.13 -23.37 12.57
N GLN A 54 -2.16 -24.45 11.82
CA GLN A 54 -0.98 -25.03 11.17
C GLN A 54 -0.82 -24.55 9.73
N ASP A 55 -1.85 -23.89 9.18
CA ASP A 55 -1.79 -23.34 7.83
C ASP A 55 -0.90 -22.08 7.80
N GLU A 56 -0.07 -21.96 6.76
CA GLU A 56 0.74 -20.79 6.47
C GLU A 56 0.00 -19.91 5.46
N LEU A 57 -0.15 -18.63 5.79
CA LEU A 57 -0.83 -17.66 4.93
C LEU A 57 0.19 -16.74 4.28
N LEU A 58 0.23 -16.73 2.96
CA LEU A 58 0.98 -15.77 2.14
C LEU A 58 -0.02 -14.75 1.58
N TYR A 59 0.13 -13.50 1.95
CA TYR A 59 -0.91 -12.50 1.74
C TYR A 59 -0.40 -11.28 0.99
N SER A 60 -1.05 -10.95 -0.12
CA SER A 60 -0.90 -9.70 -0.85
C SER A 60 -2.18 -8.87 -0.71
N THR A 61 -2.05 -7.55 -0.55
CA THR A 61 -3.19 -6.68 -0.28
C THR A 61 -3.08 -5.33 -0.97
N THR A 62 -4.19 -4.87 -1.49
CA THR A 62 -4.33 -3.49 -2.00
C THR A 62 -4.89 -2.52 -0.97
N VAL A 63 -5.08 -2.93 0.30
CA VAL A 63 -5.69 -2.08 1.34
C VAL A 63 -4.93 -0.79 1.55
N THR A 64 -3.59 -0.87 1.70
CA THR A 64 -2.73 0.30 1.87
C THR A 64 -2.76 1.23 0.66
N LEU A 65 -2.70 0.67 -0.56
CA LEU A 65 -2.84 1.44 -1.79
C LEU A 65 -4.21 2.11 -1.90
N ASN A 66 -5.28 1.37 -1.63
CA ASN A 66 -6.65 1.89 -1.69
C ASN A 66 -6.87 3.01 -0.67
N SER A 67 -6.37 2.89 0.55
CA SER A 67 -6.45 3.96 1.56
C SER A 67 -5.76 5.24 1.08
N LEU A 68 -4.62 5.13 0.40
CA LEU A 68 -3.93 6.27 -0.20
C LEU A 68 -4.70 6.87 -1.38
N LEU A 69 -5.28 6.05 -2.26
CA LEU A 69 -5.99 6.50 -3.46
C LEU A 69 -7.33 7.16 -3.11
N THR A 70 -8.12 6.57 -2.23
CA THR A 70 -9.42 7.10 -1.80
C THR A 70 -9.29 8.29 -0.87
N GLY A 71 -8.14 8.37 -0.18
CA GLY A 71 -7.84 9.40 0.78
C GLY A 71 -8.62 9.28 2.08
N THR A 72 -9.13 8.13 2.36
CA THR A 72 -9.70 7.77 3.64
C THR A 72 -8.56 7.45 4.60
N LEU A 73 -7.82 8.49 4.99
CA LEU A 73 -6.71 8.36 5.91
C LEU A 73 -7.11 8.88 7.30
N PRO A 74 -6.70 8.22 8.36
CA PRO A 74 -6.94 8.69 9.73
C PRO A 74 -6.18 9.99 10.00
N HIS A 75 -6.66 10.78 10.94
CA HIS A 75 -5.89 11.90 11.47
C HIS A 75 -4.73 11.37 12.30
N ILE A 76 -3.53 11.86 12.00
CA ILE A 76 -2.32 11.54 12.77
C ILE A 76 -1.68 12.81 13.29
N GLY A 77 -0.93 12.68 14.40
CA GLY A 77 -0.03 13.73 14.88
C GLY A 77 1.31 13.68 14.14
N LEU A 78 1.96 14.83 14.03
CA LEU A 78 3.32 14.93 13.51
C LEU A 78 4.17 15.81 14.43
N VAL A 79 5.27 15.27 14.93
CA VAL A 79 6.25 16.00 15.75
C VAL A 79 7.50 16.23 14.92
N VAL A 80 7.92 17.49 14.81
CA VAL A 80 9.09 17.92 14.04
C VAL A 80 9.98 18.83 14.86
N THR A 81 11.23 19.02 14.40
CA THR A 81 12.13 20.04 14.98
C THR A 81 11.60 21.45 14.67
N ALA A 82 11.71 22.37 15.62
CA ALA A 82 11.35 23.78 15.46
C ALA A 82 11.96 24.40 14.18
N GLY A 83 11.10 25.08 13.41
CA GLY A 83 11.38 25.61 12.06
C GLY A 83 11.05 24.69 10.92
N PHE A 84 10.49 23.47 11.16
CA PHE A 84 10.13 22.48 10.14
C PHE A 84 8.63 22.17 10.07
N ARG A 85 7.79 22.99 10.73
CA ARG A 85 6.33 22.79 10.77
C ARG A 85 5.70 22.62 9.39
N ASP A 86 6.14 23.43 8.44
CA ASP A 86 5.53 23.49 7.10
C ASP A 86 6.25 22.58 6.08
N ILE A 87 7.06 21.63 6.54
CA ILE A 87 7.92 20.82 5.65
C ILE A 87 7.12 20.01 4.65
N LEU A 88 5.97 19.45 5.03
CA LEU A 88 5.09 18.67 4.14
C LEU A 88 4.35 19.57 3.15
N GLU A 89 4.04 20.82 3.52
CA GLU A 89 3.35 21.78 2.65
C GLU A 89 4.32 22.47 1.68
N THR A 90 5.50 22.82 2.17
CA THR A 90 6.56 23.39 1.35
C THR A 90 7.07 22.39 0.32
N ALA A 91 7.11 21.11 0.68
CA ALA A 91 7.54 20.03 -0.18
C ALA A 91 8.83 20.37 -0.97
N ARG A 92 8.86 19.97 -2.23
CA ARG A 92 9.87 20.40 -3.22
C ARG A 92 9.22 21.40 -4.18
N LEU A 93 8.90 22.59 -3.69
CA LEU A 93 8.38 23.65 -4.56
C LEU A 93 9.33 23.86 -5.75
N PRO A 94 8.86 23.74 -7.00
CA PRO A 94 9.70 24.02 -8.16
C PRO A 94 10.17 25.48 -8.08
N ARG A 95 11.47 25.69 -8.20
CA ARG A 95 12.00 27.06 -8.32
C ARG A 95 11.37 27.73 -9.54
N SER A 96 10.91 28.96 -9.36
CA SER A 96 10.28 29.79 -10.40
C SER A 96 11.05 29.74 -11.71
N GLY A 97 10.47 29.21 -12.76
CA GLY A 97 11.05 29.09 -14.10
C GLY A 97 10.56 27.86 -14.87
N ASP A 98 10.37 26.75 -14.22
CA ASP A 98 9.71 25.63 -14.85
C ASP A 98 8.20 25.89 -14.85
N LYS A 99 7.61 25.91 -16.03
CA LYS A 99 6.15 25.93 -16.21
C LYS A 99 5.62 24.63 -15.63
N ALA A 100 5.54 24.56 -14.31
CA ALA A 100 4.80 23.51 -13.65
C ALA A 100 3.33 23.64 -14.07
N SER A 101 2.94 22.82 -14.99
CA SER A 101 1.57 22.74 -15.54
C SER A 101 0.55 22.19 -14.53
N SER A 102 0.86 22.18 -13.26
CA SER A 102 -0.11 21.82 -12.21
C SER A 102 0.03 22.75 -11.02
N ASN A 103 -0.88 23.70 -10.91
CA ASN A 103 -1.16 24.47 -9.69
C ASN A 103 -1.79 23.57 -8.58
N GLN A 104 -1.54 22.30 -8.58
CA GLN A 104 -2.02 21.42 -7.53
C GLN A 104 -0.95 21.34 -6.45
N LEU A 105 -1.20 22.04 -5.34
CA LEU A 105 -0.48 21.80 -4.10
C LEU A 105 -0.58 20.30 -3.78
N PRO A 106 0.48 19.69 -3.21
CA PRO A 106 0.42 18.33 -2.74
C PRO A 106 -0.80 18.17 -1.81
N ARG A 107 -1.51 17.07 -1.96
CA ARG A 107 -2.62 16.74 -1.05
C ARG A 107 -2.08 16.75 0.39
N ARG A 108 -2.77 17.46 1.29
CA ARG A 108 -2.38 17.49 2.69
C ARG A 108 -2.53 16.10 3.30
N LEU A 109 -1.43 15.56 3.78
CA LEU A 109 -1.40 14.26 4.45
C LEU A 109 -1.68 14.41 5.95
N VAL A 110 -1.12 15.45 6.57
CA VAL A 110 -1.32 15.78 7.99
C VAL A 110 -1.88 17.20 8.06
N SER A 111 -2.97 17.37 8.81
CA SER A 111 -3.50 18.71 9.04
C SER A 111 -2.51 19.54 9.85
N ILE A 112 -2.29 20.81 9.47
CA ILE A 112 -1.34 21.69 10.13
C ILE A 112 -1.67 21.92 11.62
N GLU A 113 -2.91 21.74 11.99
CA GLU A 113 -3.36 21.79 13.39
C GLU A 113 -2.81 20.64 14.25
N TRP A 114 -2.39 19.54 13.64
CA TRP A 114 -1.79 18.38 14.30
C TRP A 114 -0.28 18.27 14.09
N VAL A 115 0.37 19.32 13.59
CA VAL A 115 1.82 19.42 13.52
C VAL A 115 2.34 20.19 14.74
N ARG A 116 3.22 19.55 15.52
CA ARG A 116 3.86 20.15 16.70
C ARG A 116 5.36 20.21 16.50
N GLU A 117 5.93 21.31 16.91
CA GLU A 117 7.37 21.55 16.90
C GLU A 117 7.94 21.36 18.29
N ILE A 118 9.11 20.75 18.39
CA ILE A 118 9.90 20.70 19.62
C ILE A 118 11.25 21.38 19.41
N GLN A 119 11.77 21.98 20.48
CA GLN A 119 13.03 22.75 20.40
C GLN A 119 14.26 21.88 20.27
N ALA A 120 14.16 20.58 20.52
CA ALA A 120 15.26 19.62 20.40
C ALA A 120 15.94 19.68 19.03
N ARG A 121 17.28 19.73 19.01
CA ARG A 121 18.02 19.88 17.77
C ARG A 121 19.38 19.18 17.80
N LEU A 122 19.60 18.35 16.78
CA LEU A 122 20.93 17.83 16.44
C LEU A 122 21.58 18.71 15.37
N GLU A 123 22.90 18.74 15.36
CA GLU A 123 23.71 19.30 14.29
C GLU A 123 24.00 18.27 13.20
N ALA A 124 24.46 18.71 12.03
CA ALA A 124 24.83 17.82 10.92
C ALA A 124 26.01 16.87 11.24
N THR A 125 26.69 17.10 12.35
CA THR A 125 27.74 16.22 12.90
C THR A 125 27.20 15.11 13.78
N GLY A 126 25.88 15.14 14.13
CA GLY A 126 25.27 14.29 15.15
C GLY A 126 25.38 14.86 16.56
N ALA A 127 26.09 15.98 16.77
CA ALA A 127 26.21 16.59 18.09
C ALA A 127 24.88 17.21 18.55
N VAL A 128 24.57 17.10 19.84
CA VAL A 128 23.38 17.71 20.43
C VAL A 128 23.60 19.21 20.58
N ARG A 129 22.81 20.01 19.89
CA ARG A 129 22.77 21.48 20.05
C ARG A 129 21.79 21.91 21.12
N ILE A 130 20.59 21.33 21.10
CA ILE A 130 19.51 21.54 22.06
C ILE A 130 18.97 20.17 22.44
N GLY A 131 18.99 19.87 23.73
CA GLY A 131 18.48 18.60 24.25
C GLY A 131 16.96 18.53 24.25
N ILE A 132 16.44 17.36 24.56
CA ILE A 132 15.01 17.10 24.71
C ILE A 132 14.50 17.79 25.99
N ASP A 133 13.38 18.51 25.89
CA ASP A 133 12.59 18.97 27.02
C ASP A 133 11.43 17.99 27.19
N ARG A 134 11.48 17.20 28.25
CA ARG A 134 10.46 16.21 28.56
C ARG A 134 9.06 16.84 28.74
N SER A 135 8.99 18.00 29.40
CA SER A 135 7.72 18.68 29.69
C SER A 135 7.01 19.15 28.43
N GLU A 136 7.76 19.57 27.40
CA GLU A 136 7.23 19.92 26.08
C GLU A 136 6.58 18.70 25.42
N ILE A 137 7.21 17.53 25.50
CA ILE A 137 6.69 16.30 24.90
C ILE A 137 5.48 15.78 25.65
N GLU A 138 5.48 15.84 26.99
CA GLU A 138 4.34 15.44 27.84
C GLU A 138 3.09 16.26 27.48
N ALA A 139 3.24 17.57 27.31
CA ALA A 139 2.14 18.46 26.92
C ALA A 139 1.57 18.08 25.51
N ILE A 140 2.44 17.81 24.55
CA ILE A 140 2.04 17.37 23.20
C ILE A 140 1.32 16.01 23.27
N ALA A 141 1.83 15.06 24.03
CA ALA A 141 1.22 13.74 24.18
C ALA A 141 -0.19 13.82 24.77
N GLN A 142 -0.40 14.64 25.83
CA GLN A 142 -1.70 14.87 26.43
C GLN A 142 -2.67 15.57 25.47
N GLU A 143 -2.19 16.54 24.67
CA GLU A 143 -2.98 17.21 23.65
C GLU A 143 -3.47 16.22 22.58
N TYR A 144 -2.59 15.36 22.06
CA TYR A 144 -2.97 14.35 21.08
C TYR A 144 -3.93 13.32 21.66
N GLN A 145 -3.74 12.91 22.90
CA GLN A 145 -4.69 12.02 23.58
C GLN A 145 -6.08 12.65 23.73
N ALA A 146 -6.15 13.93 24.10
CA ALA A 146 -7.42 14.66 24.22
C ALA A 146 -8.13 14.84 22.87
N ALA A 147 -7.38 14.81 21.76
CA ALA A 147 -7.88 14.91 20.40
C ALA A 147 -8.15 13.57 19.73
N ASP A 148 -8.06 12.46 20.47
CA ASP A 148 -8.25 11.09 19.98
C ASP A 148 -7.29 10.71 18.82
N ILE A 149 -6.08 11.28 18.83
CA ILE A 149 -5.02 10.91 17.89
C ILE A 149 -4.41 9.58 18.36
N SER A 150 -4.52 8.55 17.55
CA SER A 150 -4.03 7.20 17.88
C SER A 150 -2.62 6.89 17.36
N VAL A 151 -2.13 7.67 16.38
CA VAL A 151 -0.80 7.47 15.78
C VAL A 151 -0.09 8.79 15.62
N VAL A 152 1.19 8.83 15.98
CA VAL A 152 2.06 10.01 15.89
C VAL A 152 3.32 9.66 15.11
N ALA A 153 3.57 10.41 14.04
CA ALA A 153 4.84 10.41 13.33
C ALA A 153 5.82 11.37 14.02
N VAL A 154 7.05 10.93 14.25
CA VAL A 154 8.13 11.76 14.77
C VAL A 154 9.23 11.84 13.73
N SER A 155 9.56 13.05 13.28
CA SER A 155 10.61 13.28 12.28
C SER A 155 11.46 14.47 12.67
N LEU A 156 12.56 14.18 13.36
CA LEU A 156 13.46 15.21 13.86
C LEU A 156 14.68 15.40 12.96
N LEU A 157 15.21 16.62 12.97
CA LEU A 157 16.36 16.98 12.15
C LEU A 157 17.57 16.11 12.53
N HIS A 158 18.21 15.52 11.51
CA HIS A 158 19.40 14.67 11.62
C HIS A 158 19.22 13.35 12.42
N SER A 159 17.98 12.91 12.68
CA SER A 159 17.71 11.64 13.38
C SER A 159 18.27 10.40 12.67
N TYR A 160 18.57 10.50 11.40
CA TYR A 160 19.25 9.44 10.63
C TYR A 160 20.72 9.22 11.05
N LEU A 161 21.34 10.20 11.73
CA LEU A 161 22.69 10.08 12.31
C LEU A 161 22.65 9.56 13.73
N ASP A 162 21.72 10.09 14.53
CA ASP A 162 21.51 9.70 15.91
C ASP A 162 20.01 9.69 16.24
N PRO A 163 19.42 8.52 16.48
CA PRO A 163 17.99 8.37 16.78
C PRO A 163 17.62 8.76 18.22
N ALA A 164 18.57 9.07 19.10
CA ALA A 164 18.35 9.23 20.54
C ALA A 164 17.24 10.24 20.88
N HIS A 165 17.14 11.38 20.15
CA HIS A 165 16.09 12.34 20.38
C HIS A 165 14.69 11.78 20.01
N GLU A 166 14.55 11.08 18.88
CA GLU A 166 13.27 10.44 18.52
C GLU A 166 12.89 9.33 19.49
N GLN A 167 13.86 8.54 19.95
CA GLN A 167 13.66 7.49 20.95
C GLN A 167 13.18 8.08 22.28
N ALA A 168 13.79 9.18 22.74
CA ALA A 168 13.34 9.87 23.95
C ALA A 168 11.90 10.40 23.83
N VAL A 169 11.50 10.89 22.65
CA VAL A 169 10.09 11.26 22.40
C VAL A 169 9.19 10.03 22.54
N ALA A 170 9.55 8.90 21.92
CA ALA A 170 8.76 7.68 22.00
C ALA A 170 8.64 7.15 23.43
N GLU A 171 9.70 7.20 24.24
CA GLU A 171 9.70 6.81 25.65
C GLU A 171 8.71 7.65 26.46
N VAL A 172 8.70 8.98 26.28
CA VAL A 172 7.75 9.86 26.97
C VAL A 172 6.31 9.55 26.59
N PHE A 173 6.02 9.36 25.27
CA PHE A 173 4.69 8.95 24.82
C PHE A 173 4.26 7.61 25.42
N ALA A 174 5.17 6.61 25.45
CA ALA A 174 4.87 5.30 26.04
C ALA A 174 4.54 5.36 27.52
N GLU A 175 5.16 6.27 28.27
CA GLU A 175 4.89 6.46 29.69
C GLU A 175 3.59 7.26 29.95
N VAL A 176 3.36 8.34 29.19
CA VAL A 176 2.26 9.29 29.45
C VAL A 176 0.97 8.87 28.74
N THR A 177 1.08 8.35 27.52
CA THR A 177 -0.04 8.01 26.63
C THR A 177 0.17 6.67 25.93
N PRO A 178 0.21 5.53 26.66
CA PRO A 178 0.57 4.22 26.11
C PRO A 178 -0.38 3.71 25.01
N GLY A 179 -1.53 4.35 24.83
CA GLY A 179 -2.46 4.04 23.74
C GLY A 179 -2.11 4.69 22.40
N ILE A 180 -1.17 5.65 22.36
CA ILE A 180 -0.73 6.32 21.14
C ILE A 180 0.48 5.56 20.56
N LYS A 181 0.39 5.16 19.30
CA LYS A 181 1.52 4.56 18.58
C LYS A 181 2.44 5.63 18.05
N VAL A 182 3.73 5.51 18.36
CA VAL A 182 4.76 6.43 17.90
C VAL A 182 5.60 5.78 16.81
N VAL A 183 5.72 6.48 15.68
CA VAL A 183 6.46 6.03 14.50
C VAL A 183 7.65 6.97 14.28
N LEU A 184 8.86 6.42 14.36
CA LEU A 184 10.09 7.19 14.28
C LEU A 184 10.65 7.23 12.85
N SER A 185 11.02 8.40 12.37
CA SER A 185 11.61 8.57 11.05
C SER A 185 12.96 7.87 10.91
N SER A 186 13.70 7.78 12.01
CA SER A 186 14.96 7.04 12.10
C SER A 186 14.82 5.52 11.93
N THR A 187 13.60 4.99 12.12
CA THR A 187 13.30 3.58 11.88
C THR A 187 12.71 3.36 10.48
N VAL A 188 11.82 4.25 10.03
CA VAL A 188 11.12 4.11 8.75
C VAL A 188 12.04 4.39 7.57
N LEU A 189 12.80 5.50 7.63
CA LEU A 189 13.71 5.93 6.55
C LEU A 189 14.94 6.64 7.14
N PRO A 190 15.97 5.93 7.60
CA PRO A 190 17.16 6.53 8.18
C PRO A 190 18.10 7.13 7.12
N GLU A 191 17.59 8.09 6.34
CA GLU A 191 18.32 8.71 5.25
C GLU A 191 18.26 10.23 5.31
N LEU A 192 19.25 10.86 4.65
CA LEU A 192 19.27 12.30 4.39
C LEU A 192 18.01 12.75 3.65
N ARG A 193 17.67 14.02 3.80
CA ARG A 193 16.55 14.76 3.19
C ARG A 193 15.28 14.69 4.02
N GLU A 194 15.08 15.77 4.75
CA GLU A 194 14.02 15.92 5.75
C GLU A 194 12.63 15.77 5.15
N TYR A 195 12.37 16.32 3.95
CA TYR A 195 11.06 16.23 3.31
C TYR A 195 10.67 14.78 3.03
N GLU A 196 11.52 14.02 2.32
CA GLU A 196 11.24 12.64 1.97
C GLU A 196 11.12 11.75 3.21
N ARG A 197 11.97 11.98 4.21
CA ARG A 197 11.92 11.22 5.45
C ARG A 197 10.63 11.50 6.21
N THR A 198 10.27 12.77 6.38
CA THR A 198 9.03 13.16 7.06
C THR A 198 7.80 12.66 6.32
N LEU A 199 7.76 12.82 4.99
CA LEU A 199 6.65 12.37 4.17
C LEU A 199 6.47 10.84 4.24
N THR A 200 7.58 10.09 4.07
CA THR A 200 7.53 8.62 4.13
C THR A 200 7.09 8.13 5.51
N THR A 201 7.55 8.78 6.59
CA THR A 201 7.14 8.45 7.95
C THR A 201 5.67 8.76 8.19
N ALA A 202 5.18 9.91 7.75
CA ALA A 202 3.79 10.29 7.88
C ALA A 202 2.86 9.37 7.05
N LEU A 203 3.22 9.04 5.81
CA LEU A 203 2.50 8.06 4.99
C LEU A 203 2.43 6.70 5.68
N ASN A 204 3.57 6.22 6.18
CA ASN A 204 3.61 4.97 6.93
C ASN A 204 2.68 5.00 8.14
N SER A 205 2.70 6.09 8.91
CA SER A 205 1.86 6.28 10.10
C SER A 205 0.36 6.28 9.78
N CYS A 206 -0.05 6.95 8.71
CA CYS A 206 -1.45 6.99 8.27
C CYS A 206 -1.99 5.59 7.88
N LEU A 207 -1.13 4.68 7.46
CA LEU A 207 -1.53 3.35 6.98
C LEU A 207 -1.61 2.30 8.07
N ILE A 208 -1.05 2.55 9.25
CA ILE A 208 -1.05 1.58 10.36
C ILE A 208 -2.46 1.14 10.74
N PRO A 209 -3.41 2.03 11.03
CA PRO A 209 -4.74 1.61 11.46
C PRO A 209 -5.46 0.77 10.40
N SER A 210 -5.36 1.16 9.13
CA SER A 210 -6.01 0.43 8.03
C SER A 210 -5.45 -0.99 7.85
N LEU A 211 -4.12 -1.15 7.95
CA LEU A 211 -3.51 -2.48 7.85
C LEU A 211 -3.86 -3.34 9.05
N GLU A 212 -3.85 -2.79 10.27
CA GLU A 212 -4.19 -3.52 11.49
C GLU A 212 -5.65 -3.99 11.47
N GLU A 213 -6.60 -3.11 11.15
CA GLU A 213 -8.01 -3.49 11.01
C GLU A 213 -8.18 -4.62 9.99
N HIS A 214 -7.46 -4.53 8.88
CA HIS A 214 -7.51 -5.54 7.85
C HIS A 214 -6.92 -6.88 8.33
N LEU A 215 -5.75 -6.88 8.94
CA LEU A 215 -5.13 -8.09 9.50
C LEU A 215 -5.99 -8.71 10.60
N ASP A 216 -6.68 -7.89 11.38
CA ASP A 216 -7.61 -8.33 12.41
C ASP A 216 -8.82 -9.06 11.82
N SER A 217 -9.23 -8.69 10.61
CA SER A 217 -10.33 -9.33 9.88
C SER A 217 -9.96 -10.67 9.25
N LEU A 218 -8.67 -10.91 8.95
CA LEU A 218 -8.20 -12.13 8.27
C LEU A 218 -8.30 -13.37 9.15
N VAL A 219 -7.99 -13.23 10.42
CA VAL A 219 -7.92 -14.36 11.37
C VAL A 219 -8.73 -14.02 12.60
N PRO A 220 -9.73 -14.85 12.96
CA PRO A 220 -10.50 -14.67 14.19
C PRO A 220 -9.55 -14.54 15.40
N ASN A 221 -9.90 -13.70 16.38
CA ASN A 221 -9.09 -13.39 17.57
C ASN A 221 -8.56 -14.63 18.32
N SER A 222 -9.29 -15.76 18.27
CA SER A 222 -8.86 -17.04 18.85
C SER A 222 -7.66 -17.69 18.16
N ASN A 223 -7.31 -17.27 16.96
CA ASN A 223 -6.26 -17.88 16.14
C ASN A 223 -5.06 -16.93 15.87
N LYS A 224 -5.13 -15.65 16.29
CA LYS A 224 -4.07 -14.63 16.02
C LYS A 224 -2.67 -15.01 16.49
N SER A 225 -2.56 -15.80 17.55
CA SER A 225 -1.26 -16.13 18.14
C SER A 225 -0.56 -17.33 17.51
N THR A 226 -1.11 -17.95 16.46
CA THR A 226 -0.65 -19.26 16.01
C THR A 226 -0.63 -19.48 14.49
N SER A 227 -1.32 -18.69 13.68
CA SER A 227 -1.18 -18.78 12.22
C SER A 227 0.01 -17.90 11.77
N GLN A 228 0.90 -18.48 10.97
CA GLN A 228 1.99 -17.71 10.37
C GLN A 228 1.42 -16.92 9.18
N ILE A 229 1.31 -15.60 9.35
CA ILE A 229 0.87 -14.69 8.27
C ILE A 229 2.09 -13.95 7.74
N TRP A 230 2.38 -14.19 6.48
CA TRP A 230 3.42 -13.50 5.73
C TRP A 230 2.77 -12.52 4.75
N LEU A 231 3.19 -11.28 4.79
CA LEU A 231 2.75 -10.26 3.87
C LEU A 231 3.78 -10.06 2.77
N MET A 232 3.31 -9.96 1.54
CA MET A 232 4.12 -9.56 0.39
C MET A 232 4.48 -8.08 0.52
N GLN A 233 5.75 -7.78 0.28
CA GLN A 233 6.25 -6.41 0.21
C GLN A 233 6.32 -5.92 -1.23
N SER A 234 6.36 -4.60 -1.40
CA SER A 234 6.55 -3.94 -2.70
C SER A 234 7.86 -4.30 -3.40
N ASN A 235 8.87 -4.76 -2.65
CA ASN A 235 10.16 -5.22 -3.18
C ASN A 235 10.17 -6.70 -3.59
N GLY A 236 9.04 -7.40 -3.51
CA GLY A 236 8.92 -8.82 -3.82
C GLY A 236 9.29 -9.78 -2.69
N GLY A 237 9.73 -9.26 -1.53
CA GLY A 237 10.02 -10.07 -0.35
C GLY A 237 8.77 -10.38 0.47
N LEU A 238 8.90 -11.32 1.40
CA LEU A 238 7.90 -11.63 2.41
C LEU A 238 8.39 -11.17 3.79
N SER A 239 7.47 -10.67 4.59
CA SER A 239 7.75 -10.35 6.00
C SER A 239 6.56 -10.72 6.87
N SER A 240 6.80 -10.97 8.16
CA SER A 240 5.70 -11.31 9.08
C SER A 240 4.72 -10.15 9.22
N ALA A 241 3.45 -10.47 9.44
CA ALA A 241 2.40 -9.46 9.69
C ALA A 241 2.76 -8.56 10.87
N GLU A 242 3.39 -9.11 11.92
CA GLU A 242 3.87 -8.36 13.07
C GLU A 242 4.91 -7.30 12.68
N SER A 243 5.89 -7.67 11.86
CA SER A 243 6.91 -6.72 11.38
C SER A 243 6.30 -5.62 10.51
N LEU A 244 5.39 -5.97 9.59
CA LEU A 244 4.78 -5.02 8.65
C LEU A 244 3.66 -4.18 9.26
N SER A 245 3.11 -4.55 10.43
CA SER A 245 2.21 -3.66 11.17
C SER A 245 2.89 -2.34 11.56
N HIS A 246 4.22 -2.32 11.67
CA HIS A 246 5.02 -1.10 11.89
C HIS A 246 5.47 -0.41 10.60
N GLN A 247 5.45 -1.12 9.48
CA GLN A 247 5.90 -0.60 8.18
C GLN A 247 4.89 -0.89 7.04
N PRO A 248 3.60 -0.52 7.20
CA PRO A 248 2.55 -0.82 6.22
C PRO A 248 2.83 -0.24 4.83
N LEU A 249 3.56 0.85 4.71
CA LEU A 249 3.92 1.45 3.43
C LEU A 249 4.71 0.47 2.53
N ALA A 250 5.45 -0.47 3.12
CA ALA A 250 6.16 -1.50 2.37
C ALA A 250 5.23 -2.45 1.60
N THR A 251 3.93 -2.51 1.93
CA THR A 251 2.93 -3.34 1.24
C THR A 251 2.16 -2.61 0.13
N ALA A 252 2.40 -1.30 -0.07
CA ALA A 252 1.59 -0.45 -0.94
C ALA A 252 1.50 -0.94 -2.40
N LEU A 253 2.54 -1.60 -2.91
CA LEU A 253 2.61 -2.19 -4.25
C LEU A 253 2.85 -3.71 -4.18
N SER A 254 2.29 -4.39 -3.18
CA SER A 254 2.49 -5.83 -2.98
C SER A 254 1.89 -6.68 -4.10
N GLY A 255 0.73 -6.32 -4.66
CA GLY A 255 0.10 -7.03 -5.78
C GLY A 255 0.98 -7.05 -7.02
N PRO A 256 1.35 -5.89 -7.60
CA PRO A 256 2.32 -5.83 -8.69
C PRO A 256 3.64 -6.53 -8.36
N GLY A 257 4.13 -6.41 -7.12
CA GLY A 257 5.32 -7.11 -6.65
C GLY A 257 5.20 -8.64 -6.74
N ALA A 258 4.08 -9.19 -6.27
CA ALA A 258 3.80 -10.62 -6.34
C ALA A 258 3.73 -11.12 -7.79
N ALA A 259 3.07 -10.37 -8.68
CA ALA A 259 2.96 -10.71 -10.09
C ALA A 259 4.36 -10.80 -10.75
N VAL A 260 5.22 -9.82 -10.51
CA VAL A 260 6.59 -9.81 -11.08
C VAL A 260 7.41 -11.00 -10.56
N VAL A 261 7.37 -11.29 -9.25
CA VAL A 261 8.07 -12.44 -8.66
C VAL A 261 7.56 -13.76 -9.24
N GLY A 262 6.24 -13.91 -9.38
CA GLY A 262 5.61 -15.08 -9.99
C GLY A 262 6.02 -15.26 -11.46
N MET A 263 6.04 -14.19 -12.24
CA MET A 263 6.46 -14.19 -13.63
C MET A 263 7.96 -14.47 -13.80
N HIS A 264 8.79 -13.93 -12.88
CA HIS A 264 10.22 -14.24 -12.84
C HIS A 264 10.45 -15.74 -12.65
N TRP A 265 9.80 -16.35 -11.65
CA TRP A 265 9.87 -17.79 -11.42
C TRP A 265 9.41 -18.61 -12.64
N LEU A 266 8.32 -18.19 -13.29
CA LEU A 266 7.81 -18.86 -14.51
C LEU A 266 8.80 -18.74 -15.67
N GLY A 267 9.41 -17.56 -15.84
CA GLY A 267 10.47 -17.32 -16.85
C GLY A 267 11.67 -18.24 -16.66
N GLU A 268 12.15 -18.37 -15.43
CA GLU A 268 13.23 -19.30 -15.06
C GLU A 268 12.89 -20.75 -15.44
N LYS A 269 11.69 -21.22 -15.08
CA LYS A 269 11.20 -22.56 -15.41
C LYS A 269 11.02 -22.78 -16.91
N SER A 270 10.75 -21.73 -17.66
CA SER A 270 10.56 -21.78 -19.12
C SER A 270 11.82 -21.50 -19.91
N GLY A 271 12.95 -21.21 -19.26
CA GLY A 271 14.24 -20.94 -19.89
C GLY A 271 14.35 -19.55 -20.54
N PHE A 272 13.53 -18.58 -20.10
CA PHE A 272 13.61 -17.19 -20.55
C PHE A 272 14.33 -16.33 -19.51
N GLU A 273 15.40 -15.67 -19.93
CA GLU A 273 16.17 -14.73 -19.09
C GLU A 273 15.81 -13.25 -19.35
N ASN A 274 15.21 -12.96 -20.52
CA ASN A 274 14.85 -11.60 -20.92
C ASN A 274 13.42 -11.58 -21.43
N PHE A 275 12.54 -10.87 -20.72
CA PHE A 275 11.13 -10.74 -21.09
C PHE A 275 10.47 -9.55 -20.39
N ILE A 276 9.30 -9.18 -20.89
CA ILE A 276 8.45 -8.14 -20.30
C ILE A 276 7.24 -8.82 -19.69
N THR A 277 6.94 -8.46 -18.44
CA THR A 277 5.68 -8.86 -17.79
C THR A 277 4.59 -7.85 -18.10
N LEU A 278 3.36 -8.33 -18.25
CA LEU A 278 2.17 -7.51 -18.47
C LEU A 278 1.05 -8.06 -17.58
N ASP A 279 0.65 -7.26 -16.60
CA ASP A 279 -0.53 -7.54 -15.76
C ASP A 279 -1.64 -6.52 -16.08
N VAL A 280 -2.69 -6.98 -16.77
CA VAL A 280 -3.80 -6.14 -17.20
C VAL A 280 -4.93 -6.24 -16.18
N GLY A 281 -4.97 -5.27 -15.27
CA GLY A 281 -6.04 -5.14 -14.30
C GLY A 281 -7.30 -4.43 -14.84
N GLY A 282 -8.23 -4.11 -13.95
CA GLY A 282 -9.44 -3.36 -14.31
C GLY A 282 -9.19 -1.88 -14.62
N THR A 283 -8.24 -1.24 -13.94
CA THR A 283 -7.96 0.20 -14.01
C THR A 283 -6.61 0.54 -14.62
N SER A 284 -5.63 -0.35 -14.48
CA SER A 284 -4.26 -0.14 -14.92
C SER A 284 -3.67 -1.41 -15.52
N THR A 285 -2.59 -1.23 -16.23
CA THR A 285 -1.72 -2.32 -16.70
C THR A 285 -0.35 -2.11 -16.09
N ASP A 286 0.13 -3.09 -15.36
CA ASP A 286 1.43 -3.08 -14.71
C ASP A 286 2.44 -3.82 -15.59
N VAL A 287 3.57 -3.16 -15.84
CA VAL A 287 4.63 -3.64 -16.74
C VAL A 287 5.95 -3.66 -15.98
N ALA A 288 6.65 -4.80 -16.02
CA ALA A 288 8.01 -4.87 -15.52
C ALA A 288 8.93 -5.54 -16.52
N LEU A 289 10.22 -5.22 -16.44
CA LEU A 289 11.26 -5.77 -17.29
C LEU A 289 12.11 -6.75 -16.49
N ILE A 290 12.22 -7.98 -17.01
CA ILE A 290 13.19 -8.98 -16.53
C ILE A 290 14.36 -8.99 -17.50
N THR A 291 15.56 -8.80 -16.99
CA THR A 291 16.79 -8.76 -17.81
C THR A 291 17.87 -9.61 -17.17
N ASN A 292 18.45 -10.52 -17.94
CA ASN A 292 19.45 -11.48 -17.47
C ASN A 292 18.96 -12.32 -16.28
N GLY A 293 17.69 -12.70 -16.29
CA GLY A 293 17.08 -13.49 -15.23
C GLY A 293 16.89 -12.74 -13.91
N ASP A 294 16.79 -11.39 -13.93
CA ASP A 294 16.58 -10.60 -12.71
C ASP A 294 15.66 -9.39 -12.95
N TYR A 295 15.05 -8.91 -11.91
CA TYR A 295 14.19 -7.71 -11.91
C TYR A 295 14.87 -6.55 -11.19
N ALA A 296 14.60 -5.34 -11.66
CA ALA A 296 15.16 -4.14 -11.06
C ALA A 296 14.41 -3.72 -9.79
N LEU A 297 15.16 -3.25 -8.79
CA LEU A 297 14.63 -2.59 -7.61
C LEU A 297 14.86 -1.07 -7.72
N THR A 298 13.89 -0.30 -7.25
CA THR A 298 14.00 1.14 -7.12
C THR A 298 13.63 1.58 -5.70
N THR A 299 14.22 2.67 -5.24
CA THR A 299 13.80 3.36 -4.00
C THR A 299 13.09 4.67 -4.31
N ARG A 300 12.81 4.94 -5.59
CA ARG A 300 12.16 6.17 -6.05
C ARG A 300 10.89 5.82 -6.79
N GLY A 301 9.77 5.97 -6.13
CA GLY A 301 8.46 5.74 -6.72
C GLY A 301 7.47 6.82 -6.34
N SER A 302 6.27 6.69 -6.87
CA SER A 302 5.13 7.50 -6.49
C SER A 302 3.93 6.61 -6.29
N VAL A 303 3.23 6.80 -5.19
CA VAL A 303 1.97 6.10 -4.90
C VAL A 303 0.92 7.13 -4.59
N ALA A 304 -0.22 7.08 -5.29
CA ALA A 304 -1.32 8.03 -5.14
C ALA A 304 -0.89 9.51 -5.25
N GLY A 305 0.12 9.80 -6.07
CA GLY A 305 0.67 11.15 -6.26
C GLY A 305 1.69 11.58 -5.20
N PHE A 306 1.92 10.78 -4.16
CA PHE A 306 2.96 11.04 -3.17
C PHE A 306 4.29 10.40 -3.61
N PRO A 307 5.41 11.17 -3.65
CA PRO A 307 6.71 10.55 -3.83
C PRO A 307 7.05 9.72 -2.58
N ILE A 308 7.30 8.45 -2.78
CA ILE A 308 7.67 7.53 -1.69
C ILE A 308 9.12 7.09 -1.84
N LYS A 309 9.74 6.83 -0.70
CA LYS A 309 11.12 6.37 -0.62
C LYS A 309 11.16 5.05 0.18
N THR A 310 10.70 3.99 -0.46
CA THR A 310 10.74 2.63 0.08
C THR A 310 11.23 1.68 -1.01
N PRO A 311 11.99 0.62 -0.70
CA PRO A 311 12.39 -0.37 -1.70
C PRO A 311 11.16 -1.00 -2.35
N MET A 312 11.11 -0.98 -3.68
CA MET A 312 10.04 -1.58 -4.47
C MET A 312 10.59 -2.12 -5.79
N LEU A 313 9.86 -3.03 -6.39
CA LEU A 313 10.12 -3.47 -7.75
C LEU A 313 9.87 -2.30 -8.72
N ASP A 314 10.73 -2.20 -9.74
CA ASP A 314 10.59 -1.18 -10.78
C ASP A 314 9.48 -1.58 -11.75
N VAL A 315 8.25 -1.23 -11.37
CA VAL A 315 7.03 -1.52 -12.14
C VAL A 315 6.49 -0.22 -12.72
N PHE A 316 6.24 -0.22 -14.00
CA PHE A 316 5.63 0.89 -14.72
C PHE A 316 4.14 0.65 -14.90
N SER A 317 3.30 1.44 -14.24
CA SER A 317 1.85 1.36 -14.36
C SER A 317 1.32 2.28 -15.46
N ILE A 318 0.62 1.71 -16.40
CA ILE A 318 -0.08 2.43 -17.48
C ILE A 318 -1.54 2.60 -17.04
N GLY A 319 -2.09 3.81 -17.08
CA GLY A 319 -3.47 4.11 -16.73
C GLY A 319 -4.48 3.62 -17.83
N ALA A 320 -4.32 2.38 -18.25
CA ALA A 320 -5.19 1.70 -19.19
C ALA A 320 -5.39 0.26 -18.76
N GLY A 321 -6.60 -0.10 -18.41
CA GLY A 321 -7.03 -1.45 -18.00
C GLY A 321 -8.36 -1.84 -18.62
N GLY A 322 -8.89 -2.98 -18.23
CA GLY A 322 -10.15 -3.51 -18.77
C GLY A 322 -11.34 -2.57 -18.64
N GLY A 323 -11.45 -1.83 -17.54
CA GLY A 323 -12.50 -0.85 -17.29
C GLY A 323 -12.22 0.55 -17.87
N SER A 324 -11.10 0.76 -18.55
CA SER A 324 -10.78 2.06 -19.15
C SER A 324 -11.81 2.45 -20.20
N ILE A 325 -12.34 3.67 -20.04
CA ILE A 325 -13.42 4.19 -20.87
C ILE A 325 -12.85 4.70 -22.19
N ALA A 326 -13.49 4.29 -23.29
CA ALA A 326 -13.18 4.82 -24.61
C ALA A 326 -14.01 6.10 -24.88
N HIS A 327 -13.35 7.18 -25.29
CA HIS A 327 -14.00 8.44 -25.59
C HIS A 327 -13.31 9.16 -26.76
N GLU A 328 -14.05 10.05 -27.44
CA GLU A 328 -13.49 10.92 -28.46
C GLU A 328 -12.89 12.16 -27.76
N GLY A 329 -11.62 12.43 -28.01
CA GLY A 329 -10.92 13.60 -27.49
C GLY A 329 -11.23 14.87 -28.29
N PHE A 330 -10.79 16.02 -27.78
CA PHE A 330 -10.92 17.33 -28.47
C PHE A 330 -10.22 17.37 -29.85
N ASP A 331 -9.24 16.47 -30.05
CA ASP A 331 -8.51 16.27 -31.28
C ASP A 331 -9.24 15.36 -32.29
N ARG A 332 -10.47 14.93 -31.98
CA ARG A 332 -11.30 13.98 -32.75
C ARG A 332 -10.63 12.60 -32.90
N ARG A 333 -9.74 12.24 -31.97
CA ARG A 333 -9.17 10.91 -31.91
C ARG A 333 -9.81 10.12 -30.77
N TRP A 334 -9.84 8.83 -30.95
CA TRP A 334 -10.26 7.93 -29.90
C TRP A 334 -9.14 7.77 -28.86
N HIS A 335 -9.50 7.96 -27.59
CA HIS A 335 -8.67 7.73 -26.44
C HIS A 335 -9.27 6.63 -25.57
N VAL A 336 -8.43 5.86 -24.90
CA VAL A 336 -8.84 4.84 -23.93
C VAL A 336 -8.19 5.19 -22.60
N GLY A 337 -9.02 5.45 -21.58
CA GLY A 337 -8.53 5.98 -20.30
C GLY A 337 -8.10 7.45 -20.38
N PRO A 338 -7.51 8.03 -19.32
CA PRO A 338 -7.21 7.37 -18.03
C PRO A 338 -8.44 7.09 -17.15
N GLU A 339 -9.63 7.60 -17.52
CA GLU A 339 -10.87 7.35 -16.79
C GLU A 339 -11.27 5.88 -16.89
N SER A 340 -11.73 5.32 -15.79
CA SER A 340 -12.16 3.93 -15.68
C SER A 340 -13.57 3.84 -15.12
N ALA A 341 -14.37 2.92 -15.64
CA ALA A 341 -15.68 2.58 -15.09
C ALA A 341 -15.59 1.88 -13.72
N GLY A 342 -14.38 1.50 -13.30
CA GLY A 342 -14.14 0.80 -12.05
C GLY A 342 -14.81 -0.58 -11.99
N ALA A 343 -15.07 -1.05 -10.76
CA ALA A 343 -15.82 -2.29 -10.53
C ALA A 343 -17.33 -2.04 -10.49
N ARG A 344 -17.77 -0.84 -10.11
CA ARG A 344 -19.17 -0.40 -10.09
C ARG A 344 -19.25 1.04 -10.56
N PRO A 345 -20.12 1.36 -11.54
CA PRO A 345 -20.98 0.44 -12.26
C PRO A 345 -20.25 -0.60 -13.12
N GLY A 346 -18.98 -0.38 -13.46
CA GLY A 346 -18.15 -1.27 -14.25
C GLY A 346 -18.42 -1.16 -15.76
N PRO A 347 -17.78 -2.03 -16.55
CA PRO A 347 -18.08 -2.23 -17.97
C PRO A 347 -19.57 -2.45 -18.23
N ALA A 348 -20.08 -1.97 -19.37
CA ALA A 348 -21.49 -2.12 -19.73
C ALA A 348 -21.91 -3.60 -19.73
N CYS A 349 -21.05 -4.48 -20.24
CA CYS A 349 -21.29 -5.91 -20.31
C CYS A 349 -21.41 -6.62 -18.93
N TYR A 350 -21.09 -5.95 -17.81
CA TYR A 350 -21.30 -6.51 -16.47
C TYR A 350 -22.78 -6.45 -16.02
N GLY A 351 -23.60 -5.64 -16.71
CA GLY A 351 -25.03 -5.50 -16.38
C GLY A 351 -25.32 -4.77 -15.06
N HIS A 352 -24.33 -4.06 -14.50
CA HIS A 352 -24.46 -3.33 -13.24
C HIS A 352 -24.78 -1.83 -13.41
N GLY A 353 -25.24 -1.42 -14.62
CA GLY A 353 -25.62 -0.04 -14.93
C GLY A 353 -24.50 0.80 -15.54
N GLY A 354 -23.40 0.19 -15.98
CA GLY A 354 -22.39 0.84 -16.82
C GLY A 354 -22.98 1.15 -18.21
N GLU A 355 -22.79 2.38 -18.71
CA GLU A 355 -23.29 2.84 -20.00
C GLU A 355 -22.17 3.25 -20.97
N LEU A 356 -20.98 3.52 -20.42
CA LEU A 356 -19.84 3.97 -21.22
C LEU A 356 -19.03 2.76 -21.75
N PRO A 357 -18.60 2.82 -23.03
CA PRO A 357 -17.84 1.74 -23.64
C PRO A 357 -16.45 1.62 -22.99
N THR A 358 -16.10 0.41 -22.61
CA THR A 358 -14.79 0.11 -22.02
C THR A 358 -13.98 -0.86 -22.89
N LEU A 359 -12.70 -1.04 -22.53
CA LEU A 359 -11.86 -2.03 -23.18
C LEU A 359 -12.44 -3.45 -23.02
N THR A 360 -13.02 -3.78 -21.85
CA THR A 360 -13.66 -5.08 -21.60
C THR A 360 -14.84 -5.31 -22.55
N ASP A 361 -15.69 -4.31 -22.77
CA ASP A 361 -16.82 -4.41 -23.69
C ASP A 361 -16.32 -4.69 -25.13
N ALA A 362 -15.29 -3.99 -25.55
CA ALA A 362 -14.67 -4.20 -26.85
C ALA A 362 -14.08 -5.63 -27.00
N GLN A 363 -13.40 -6.14 -25.96
CA GLN A 363 -12.84 -7.49 -25.97
C GLN A 363 -13.92 -8.57 -26.02
N LEU A 364 -15.06 -8.35 -25.33
CA LEU A 364 -16.21 -9.24 -25.38
C LEU A 364 -16.83 -9.29 -26.77
N VAL A 365 -17.12 -8.13 -27.36
CA VAL A 365 -17.71 -8.02 -28.71
C VAL A 365 -16.80 -8.67 -29.77
N LEU A 366 -15.48 -8.52 -29.61
CA LEU A 366 -14.48 -9.15 -30.48
C LEU A 366 -14.29 -10.65 -30.23
N GLY A 367 -14.96 -11.22 -29.21
CA GLY A 367 -14.84 -12.64 -28.86
C GLY A 367 -13.48 -13.03 -28.29
N ARG A 368 -12.74 -12.07 -27.72
CA ARG A 368 -11.41 -12.29 -27.12
C ARG A 368 -11.48 -12.68 -25.66
N ILE A 369 -12.60 -12.42 -25.00
CA ILE A 369 -12.92 -12.93 -23.66
C ILE A 369 -14.20 -13.77 -23.75
N PRO A 370 -14.38 -14.76 -22.85
CA PRO A 370 -15.57 -15.62 -22.84
C PRO A 370 -16.82 -14.83 -22.43
N ASP A 371 -18.00 -15.36 -22.77
CA ASP A 371 -19.30 -14.75 -22.46
C ASP A 371 -19.66 -14.84 -20.95
N ALA A 372 -18.76 -15.36 -20.11
CA ALA A 372 -18.89 -15.39 -18.66
C ALA A 372 -17.52 -15.40 -17.99
N LEU A 373 -17.42 -14.76 -16.82
CA LEU A 373 -16.25 -14.76 -15.97
C LEU A 373 -16.41 -15.76 -14.80
N LEU A 374 -15.34 -15.95 -14.02
CA LEU A 374 -15.34 -16.79 -12.79
C LEU A 374 -15.89 -18.21 -13.06
N GLY A 375 -15.42 -18.88 -14.11
CA GLY A 375 -15.85 -20.24 -14.43
C GLY A 375 -17.33 -20.34 -14.83
N GLY A 376 -17.96 -19.24 -15.28
CA GLY A 376 -19.36 -19.20 -15.70
C GLY A 376 -20.32 -18.58 -14.68
N SER A 377 -19.84 -18.21 -13.49
CA SER A 377 -20.71 -17.67 -12.42
C SER A 377 -21.10 -16.19 -12.63
N VAL A 378 -20.37 -15.45 -13.47
CA VAL A 378 -20.67 -14.05 -13.82
C VAL A 378 -20.89 -13.97 -15.33
N PRO A 379 -22.14 -14.08 -15.81
CA PRO A 379 -22.45 -13.94 -17.22
C PRO A 379 -22.19 -12.50 -17.68
N LEU A 380 -21.68 -12.34 -18.91
CA LEU A 380 -21.49 -11.04 -19.54
C LEU A 380 -22.55 -10.82 -20.61
N ASP A 381 -23.09 -9.61 -20.67
CA ASP A 381 -24.05 -9.18 -21.69
C ASP A 381 -23.29 -8.61 -22.92
N ARG A 382 -23.51 -9.20 -24.10
CA ARG A 382 -22.77 -8.90 -25.33
C ARG A 382 -23.47 -7.84 -26.19
#